data_ee798300549f54b064bbed0ebab835e9
#
_entry.id   ee798300549f54b064bbed0ebab835e9
#
_cell.length_a   1.000
_cell.length_b   1.000
_cell.length_c   1.000
_cell.angle_alpha   90.00
_cell.angle_beta   90.00
_cell.angle_gamma   90.00
#
_symmetry.space_group_name_H-M   'P 1'
#
loop_
_entity.id
_entity.type
_entity.pdbx_description
1 polymer ?
#
loop_
_entity_poly.entity_id
_entity_poly.type
_entity_poly.pdbx_seq_one_letter_code
_entity_poly.pdbx_strand_id
1 'polypeptide(L)'
;MIFAMNHQDIDRRSLMMHRIIAARLRAQPELMAVAHANMARWNCPERGWWQEWSTILSSQTVEEVIQLIEREDEDACRIRQSAPFAGILTPREVWELKRNFKEENAAA
;
A
#
# COMPACT_ATOMS: atom_id res chain seq x y z
N MET A 1 -0.36 29.76 -3.87
CA MET A 1 0.31 29.07 -2.76
C MET A 1 0.41 27.59 -3.07
N ILE A 2 1.61 27.04 -2.95
CA ILE A 2 1.84 25.62 -3.22
C ILE A 2 1.45 24.83 -1.98
N PHE A 3 0.53 23.88 -2.16
CA PHE A 3 0.17 22.95 -1.10
C PHE A 3 1.26 21.88 -1.00
N ALA A 4 1.98 21.86 0.12
CA ALA A 4 3.01 20.86 0.37
C ALA A 4 2.47 19.81 1.33
N MET A 5 2.51 18.54 0.93
CA MET A 5 2.15 17.44 1.80
C MET A 5 3.28 17.16 2.77
N ASN A 6 2.98 17.05 4.05
CA ASN A 6 3.92 16.60 5.06
C ASN A 6 3.91 15.07 5.20
N HIS A 7 4.79 14.53 6.04
CA HIS A 7 4.87 13.08 6.25
C HIS A 7 3.55 12.48 6.76
N GLN A 8 2.84 13.19 7.63
CA GLN A 8 1.57 12.72 8.16
C GLN A 8 0.51 12.61 7.07
N ASP A 9 0.48 13.58 6.15
CA ASP A 9 -0.46 13.55 5.02
C ASP A 9 -0.15 12.41 4.07
N ILE A 10 1.13 12.17 3.80
CA ILE A 10 1.58 11.06 2.96
C ILE A 10 1.18 9.73 3.58
N ASP A 11 1.41 9.57 4.89
CA ASP A 11 1.07 8.35 5.61
C ASP A 11 -0.44 8.11 5.64
N ARG A 12 -1.23 9.16 5.86
CA ARG A 12 -2.70 9.05 5.85
C ARG A 12 -3.22 8.65 4.47
N ARG A 13 -2.70 9.25 3.42
CA ARG A 13 -3.07 8.89 2.05
C ARG A 13 -2.69 7.45 1.75
N SER A 14 -1.51 7.03 2.16
CA SER A 14 -1.06 5.65 2.01
C SER A 14 -1.98 4.68 2.75
N LEU A 15 -2.36 5.00 3.98
CA LEU A 15 -3.28 4.17 4.75
C LEU A 15 -4.65 4.06 4.08
N MET A 16 -5.20 5.16 3.60
CA MET A 16 -6.48 5.16 2.89
C MET A 16 -6.41 4.27 1.65
N MET A 17 -5.33 4.38 0.88
CA MET A 17 -5.11 3.56 -0.31
C MET A 17 -5.02 2.07 0.06
N HIS A 18 -4.28 1.74 1.11
CA HIS A 18 -4.12 0.35 1.54
C HIS A 18 -5.38 -0.24 2.15
N ARG A 19 -6.26 0.58 2.73
CA ARG A 19 -7.59 0.11 3.16
C ARG A 19 -8.44 -0.34 1.99
N ILE A 20 -8.36 0.37 0.88
CA ILE A 20 -9.06 -0.02 -0.35
C ILE A 20 -8.45 -1.29 -0.94
N ILE A 21 -7.13 -1.38 -0.97
CA ILE A 21 -6.42 -2.59 -1.40
C ILE A 21 -6.82 -3.77 -0.52
N ALA A 22 -6.87 -3.58 0.79
CA ALA A 22 -7.29 -4.61 1.75
C ALA A 22 -8.71 -5.11 1.46
N ALA A 23 -9.64 -4.21 1.19
CA ALA A 23 -11.00 -4.58 0.83
C ALA A 23 -11.04 -5.41 -0.46
N ARG A 24 -10.23 -5.04 -1.45
CA ARG A 24 -10.09 -5.80 -2.69
C ARG A 24 -9.53 -7.21 -2.45
N LEU A 25 -8.50 -7.31 -1.62
CA LEU A 25 -7.89 -8.60 -1.28
C LEU A 25 -8.86 -9.50 -0.51
N ARG A 26 -9.73 -8.92 0.33
CA ARG A 26 -10.76 -9.69 1.03
C ARG A 26 -11.78 -10.25 0.05
N ALA A 27 -12.20 -9.44 -0.92
CA ALA A 27 -13.16 -9.86 -1.94
C ALA A 27 -12.56 -10.84 -2.95
N GLN A 28 -11.29 -10.67 -3.28
CA GLN A 28 -10.59 -11.45 -4.28
C GLN A 28 -9.17 -11.78 -3.80
N PRO A 29 -9.02 -12.80 -2.93
CA PRO A 29 -7.70 -13.14 -2.37
C PRO A 29 -6.66 -13.52 -3.42
N GLU A 30 -7.09 -14.01 -4.58
CA GLU A 30 -6.22 -14.33 -5.70
C GLU A 30 -5.44 -13.13 -6.24
N LEU A 31 -5.85 -11.91 -5.92
CA LEU A 31 -5.11 -10.69 -6.27
C LEU A 31 -3.75 -10.59 -5.57
N MET A 32 -3.51 -11.42 -4.54
CA MET A 32 -2.17 -11.52 -3.96
C MET A 32 -1.11 -11.92 -4.99
N ALA A 33 -1.52 -12.57 -6.08
CA ALA A 33 -0.62 -12.90 -7.19
C ALA A 33 0.01 -11.65 -7.80
N VAL A 34 -0.67 -10.51 -7.76
CA VAL A 34 -0.11 -9.22 -8.23
C VAL A 34 1.11 -8.83 -7.40
N ALA A 35 1.04 -8.98 -6.08
CA ALA A 35 2.15 -8.68 -5.19
C ALA A 35 3.34 -9.61 -5.46
N HIS A 36 3.10 -10.90 -5.61
CA HIS A 36 4.15 -11.87 -5.93
C HIS A 36 4.80 -11.57 -7.28
N ALA A 37 4.00 -11.22 -8.28
CA ALA A 37 4.51 -10.86 -9.61
C ALA A 37 5.37 -9.58 -9.57
N ASN A 38 4.94 -8.58 -8.79
CA ASN A 38 5.72 -7.35 -8.62
C ASN A 38 7.07 -7.63 -7.96
N MET A 39 7.07 -8.43 -6.90
CA MET A 39 8.32 -8.80 -6.22
C MET A 39 9.28 -9.52 -7.15
N ALA A 40 8.78 -10.46 -7.95
CA ALA A 40 9.59 -11.19 -8.92
C ALA A 40 10.14 -10.28 -10.02
N ARG A 41 9.32 -9.33 -10.50
CA ARG A 41 9.73 -8.37 -11.54
C ARG A 41 10.78 -7.40 -11.03
N TRP A 42 10.61 -6.88 -9.82
CA TRP A 42 11.57 -5.93 -9.22
C TRP A 42 12.91 -6.59 -8.88
N ASN A 43 12.87 -7.81 -8.38
CA ASN A 43 14.04 -8.65 -8.14
C ASN A 43 15.22 -7.89 -7.52
N CYS A 44 15.00 -7.37 -6.32
CA CYS A 44 16.00 -6.58 -5.58
C CYS A 44 16.40 -7.26 -4.26
N PRO A 45 16.94 -8.50 -4.30
CA PRO A 45 17.20 -9.26 -3.07
C PRO A 45 18.21 -8.61 -2.13
N GLU A 46 18.99 -7.65 -2.63
CA GLU A 46 19.96 -6.90 -1.82
C GLU A 46 19.31 -5.77 -1.00
N ARG A 47 18.06 -5.45 -1.27
CA ARG A 47 17.36 -4.37 -0.57
C ARG A 47 16.59 -4.90 0.63
N GLY A 48 16.78 -4.24 1.78
CA GLY A 48 16.10 -4.65 3.03
C GLY A 48 14.58 -4.67 2.91
N TRP A 49 13.97 -3.67 2.24
CA TRP A 49 12.53 -3.62 2.05
C TRP A 49 12.03 -4.79 1.19
N TRP A 50 12.82 -5.22 0.22
CA TRP A 50 12.47 -6.36 -0.63
C TRP A 50 12.52 -7.66 0.16
N GLN A 51 13.57 -7.84 0.99
CA GLN A 51 13.72 -9.01 1.86
C GLN A 51 12.56 -9.09 2.86
N GLU A 52 12.20 -7.96 3.46
CA GLU A 52 11.12 -7.89 4.43
C GLU A 52 9.78 -8.29 3.80
N TRP A 53 9.44 -7.74 2.65
CA TRP A 53 8.20 -8.08 1.95
C TRP A 53 8.21 -9.52 1.43
N SER A 54 9.37 -10.01 0.97
CA SER A 54 9.52 -11.40 0.56
C SER A 54 9.21 -12.34 1.72
N THR A 55 9.72 -12.05 2.91
CA THR A 55 9.44 -12.81 4.12
C THR A 55 7.97 -12.75 4.49
N ILE A 56 7.36 -11.57 4.48
CA ILE A 56 5.95 -11.38 4.78
C ILE A 56 5.08 -12.23 3.85
N LEU A 57 5.30 -12.10 2.55
CA LEU A 57 4.48 -12.80 1.55
C LEU A 57 4.66 -14.31 1.59
N SER A 58 5.81 -14.82 2.02
CA SER A 58 6.07 -16.26 2.09
C SER A 58 5.62 -16.88 3.41
N SER A 59 5.49 -16.11 4.48
CA SER A 59 5.23 -16.64 5.82
C SER A 59 3.85 -16.30 6.38
N GLN A 60 3.16 -15.29 5.84
CA GLN A 60 1.88 -14.85 6.36
C GLN A 60 0.72 -15.24 5.44
N THR A 61 -0.44 -15.46 6.03
CA THR A 61 -1.67 -15.69 5.27
C THR A 61 -2.15 -14.40 4.62
N VAL A 62 -3.06 -14.50 3.66
CA VAL A 62 -3.69 -13.32 3.03
C VAL A 62 -4.32 -12.44 4.09
N GLU A 63 -5.06 -13.01 5.04
CA GLU A 63 -5.72 -12.24 6.09
C GLU A 63 -4.70 -11.52 6.99
N GLU A 64 -3.60 -12.17 7.34
CA GLU A 64 -2.52 -11.55 8.12
C GLU A 64 -1.89 -10.37 7.38
N VAL A 65 -1.67 -10.51 6.07
CA VAL A 65 -1.16 -9.41 5.25
C VAL A 65 -2.15 -8.26 5.19
N ILE A 66 -3.45 -8.56 5.03
CA ILE A 66 -4.52 -7.56 5.03
C ILE A 66 -4.51 -6.77 6.34
N GLN A 67 -4.45 -7.47 7.47
CA GLN A 67 -4.40 -6.83 8.78
C GLN A 67 -3.16 -5.94 8.94
N LEU A 68 -2.02 -6.40 8.45
CA LEU A 68 -0.77 -5.65 8.51
C LEU A 68 -0.87 -4.33 7.77
N ILE A 69 -1.40 -4.33 6.55
CA ILE A 69 -1.46 -3.11 5.73
C ILE A 69 -2.54 -2.13 6.19
N GLU A 70 -3.45 -2.56 7.06
CA GLU A 70 -4.48 -1.70 7.65
C GLU A 70 -4.08 -1.11 9.00
N ARG A 71 -2.96 -1.55 9.58
CA ARG A 71 -2.53 -1.06 10.89
C ARG A 71 -2.06 0.39 10.82
N GLU A 72 -2.25 1.11 11.91
CA GLU A 72 -1.93 2.54 12.00
C GLU A 72 -0.62 2.84 12.73
N ASP A 73 0.06 1.82 13.27
CA ASP A 73 1.32 2.01 13.98
C ASP A 73 2.47 2.44 13.03
N GLU A 74 3.53 2.96 13.62
CA GLU A 74 4.69 3.46 12.87
C GLU A 74 5.35 2.39 12.01
N ASP A 75 5.43 1.17 12.52
CA ASP A 75 6.05 0.06 11.78
C ASP A 75 5.24 -0.27 10.52
N ALA A 76 3.92 -0.31 10.63
CA ALA A 76 3.05 -0.52 9.48
C ALA A 76 3.15 0.63 8.47
N CYS A 77 3.25 1.87 8.95
CA CYS A 77 3.48 3.02 8.07
C CYS A 77 4.77 2.85 7.26
N ARG A 78 5.83 2.43 7.91
CA ARG A 78 7.12 2.17 7.26
C ARG A 78 7.00 1.04 6.23
N ILE A 79 6.36 -0.05 6.60
CA ILE A 79 6.18 -1.22 5.74
C ILE A 79 5.38 -0.87 4.49
N ARG A 80 4.31 -0.06 4.64
CA ARG A 80 3.49 0.36 3.49
C ARG A 80 4.25 1.16 2.45
N GLN A 81 5.32 1.86 2.83
CA GLN A 81 6.10 2.70 1.90
C GLN A 81 6.70 1.92 0.73
N SER A 82 6.94 0.64 0.92
CA SER A 82 7.53 -0.23 -0.10
C SER A 82 6.62 -1.40 -0.48
N ALA A 83 5.31 -1.28 -0.26
CA ALA A 83 4.36 -2.35 -0.47
C ALA A 83 4.24 -2.74 -1.95
N PRO A 84 4.17 -4.05 -2.25
CA PRO A 84 4.20 -4.54 -3.63
C PRO A 84 2.80 -4.66 -4.26
N PHE A 85 1.88 -3.74 -3.96
CA PHE A 85 0.49 -3.84 -4.40
C PHE A 85 0.16 -2.97 -5.61
N ALA A 86 1.16 -2.43 -6.30
CA ALA A 86 0.94 -1.65 -7.51
C ALA A 86 0.20 -2.50 -8.56
N GLY A 87 -0.88 -1.97 -9.11
CA GLY A 87 -1.68 -2.65 -10.12
C GLY A 87 -2.96 -3.29 -9.59
N ILE A 88 -3.13 -3.43 -8.27
CA ILE A 88 -4.41 -3.88 -7.69
C ILE A 88 -5.48 -2.82 -7.90
N LEU A 89 -5.11 -1.55 -7.71
CA LEU A 89 -5.95 -0.43 -8.10
C LEU A 89 -5.56 0.01 -9.50
N THR A 90 -6.56 0.40 -10.31
CA THR A 90 -6.28 0.95 -11.64
C THR A 90 -5.62 2.33 -11.51
N PRO A 91 -4.87 2.80 -12.53
CA PRO A 91 -4.31 4.14 -12.51
C PRO A 91 -5.36 5.23 -12.28
N ARG A 92 -6.56 5.05 -12.83
CA ARG A 92 -7.68 5.98 -12.64
C ARG A 92 -8.13 6.02 -11.19
N GLU A 93 -8.26 4.86 -10.56
CA GLU A 93 -8.64 4.77 -9.15
C GLU A 93 -7.62 5.45 -8.25
N VAL A 94 -6.32 5.23 -8.51
CA VAL A 94 -5.23 5.88 -7.76
C VAL A 94 -5.31 7.39 -7.94
N TRP A 95 -5.52 7.86 -9.16
CA TRP A 95 -5.63 9.28 -9.45
C TRP A 95 -6.81 9.94 -8.74
N GLU A 96 -7.98 9.31 -8.80
CA GLU A 96 -9.19 9.80 -8.13
C GLU A 96 -9.00 9.87 -6.61
N LEU A 97 -8.36 8.85 -6.04
CA LEU A 97 -8.08 8.78 -4.62
C LEU A 97 -7.16 9.92 -4.17
N LYS A 98 -6.11 10.17 -4.92
CA LYS A 98 -5.18 11.26 -4.65
C LYS A 98 -5.86 12.62 -4.78
N ARG A 99 -6.70 12.79 -5.79
CA ARG A 99 -7.46 14.02 -6.00
C ARG A 99 -8.41 14.28 -4.84
N ASN A 100 -9.18 13.28 -4.44
CA ASN A 100 -10.14 13.40 -3.35
C ASN A 100 -9.44 13.72 -2.03
N PHE A 101 -8.32 13.09 -1.75
CA PHE A 101 -7.54 13.36 -0.56
C PHE A 101 -7.05 14.82 -0.53
N LYS A 102 -6.57 15.32 -1.67
CA LYS A 102 -6.09 16.69 -1.80
C LYS A 102 -7.23 17.69 -1.58
N GLU A 103 -8.41 17.42 -2.16
CA GLU A 103 -9.57 18.29 -2.00
C GLU A 103 -10.05 18.34 -0.57
N GLU A 104 -10.11 17.21 0.14
CA GLU A 104 -10.48 17.14 1.55
C GLU A 104 -9.53 17.96 2.41
N ASN A 105 -8.23 17.85 2.18
CA ASN A 105 -7.22 18.60 2.95
C ASN A 105 -7.24 20.08 2.61
N ALA A 106 -7.55 20.45 1.38
CA ALA A 106 -7.65 21.85 0.97
C ALA A 106 -8.90 22.52 1.55
N ALA A 107 -9.97 21.75 1.79
CA ALA A 107 -11.21 22.27 2.38
C ALA A 107 -11.11 22.48 3.89
N ALA A 108 -10.15 21.84 4.53
CA ALA A 108 -9.90 22.01 5.96
C ALA A 108 -9.09 23.28 6.23
#